data_1645175071ebc3351b0781ff343eab27
#
_entry.id   1645175071ebc3351b0781ff343eab27
#
_cell.length_a   1.000
_cell.length_b   1.000
_cell.length_c   1.000
_cell.angle_alpha   90.00
_cell.angle_beta   90.00
_cell.angle_gamma   90.00
#
_symmetry.space_group_name_H-M   'P 1'
#
loop_
_entity.id
_entity.type
_entity.pdbx_description
1 polymer ?
#
loop_
_entity_poly.entity_id
_entity_poly.type
_entity_poly.pdbx_seq_one_letter_code
_entity_poly.pdbx_strand_id
1 'polypeptide(L)'
;MNKNKKLIFFRNDDVRHTLDQSLIDLTRLCIDHKVPISHAVEPANITPEVSEWLIDIKKQFPDLIEIIQHGYNHNLANPDQKMEFGGNRGYQEQYDDIKKGQEIMNRVFGNLWEPIFTFPYGTFNTHTLKAIDDLGYKAISSKIKFTYKGRLKNCLGRLMRKDVLLGKKINYHPDVRPGYKFREISVSANLIKKYSGESTADHYAQEEIMEQIRTSSRHTNIIGMLFHHRFHEDYLKLTADLIGTLKDEDYSFSSIREIIQ
;
A
#
# COMPACT_ATOMS: atom_id res chain seq x y z
N MET A 1 8.97 21.40 4.97
CA MET A 1 9.71 20.11 5.04
C MET A 1 11.10 20.27 4.45
N ASN A 2 12.13 19.78 5.14
CA ASN A 2 13.51 19.82 4.65
C ASN A 2 13.61 18.89 3.41
N LYS A 3 13.90 19.43 2.23
CA LYS A 3 13.85 18.71 0.92
C LYS A 3 14.78 17.50 0.82
N ASN A 4 15.65 17.29 1.79
CA ASN A 4 16.66 16.22 1.78
C ASN A 4 16.35 15.03 2.72
N LYS A 5 15.27 15.11 3.53
CA LYS A 5 14.96 14.04 4.48
C LYS A 5 14.29 12.88 3.76
N LYS A 6 14.84 11.68 3.90
CA LYS A 6 14.29 10.45 3.33
C LYS A 6 13.18 9.92 4.23
N LEU A 7 11.99 9.76 3.68
CA LEU A 7 10.80 9.29 4.37
C LEU A 7 10.51 7.83 4.02
N ILE A 8 10.18 7.05 5.01
CA ILE A 8 9.69 5.68 4.83
C ILE A 8 8.27 5.59 5.38
N PHE A 9 7.38 4.98 4.60
CA PHE A 9 6.06 4.59 5.07
C PHE A 9 5.88 3.06 5.00
N PHE A 10 5.14 2.52 5.96
CA PHE A 10 4.80 1.11 6.00
C PHE A 10 3.35 0.91 5.56
N ARG A 11 3.12 -0.07 4.67
CA ARG A 11 1.80 -0.48 4.23
C ARG A 11 1.65 -1.99 4.39
N ASN A 12 0.64 -2.39 5.16
CA ASN A 12 0.28 -3.78 5.37
C ASN A 12 -1.01 -4.10 4.62
N ASP A 13 -0.91 -4.95 3.60
CA ASP A 13 -2.04 -5.34 2.74
C ASP A 13 -2.81 -6.54 3.32
N ASP A 14 -3.97 -6.87 2.75
CA ASP A 14 -4.82 -8.03 3.02
C ASP A 14 -5.43 -8.08 4.45
N VAL A 15 -5.75 -6.94 5.05
CA VAL A 15 -6.47 -6.91 6.33
C VAL A 15 -7.95 -7.20 6.08
N ARG A 16 -8.44 -8.35 6.63
CA ARG A 16 -9.76 -8.88 6.31
C ARG A 16 -10.43 -9.65 7.46
N HIS A 17 -10.88 -10.88 7.23
CA HIS A 17 -11.85 -11.61 8.06
C HIS A 17 -11.31 -12.19 9.39
N THR A 18 -9.99 -12.25 9.59
CA THR A 18 -9.40 -12.85 10.78
C THR A 18 -8.53 -11.84 11.51
N LEU A 19 -8.70 -11.75 12.82
CA LEU A 19 -7.77 -11.02 13.68
C LEU A 19 -6.57 -11.92 13.99
N ASP A 20 -5.69 -12.07 13.00
CA ASP A 20 -4.51 -12.90 13.09
C ASP A 20 -3.53 -12.37 14.16
N GLN A 21 -2.88 -13.28 14.89
CA GLN A 21 -1.85 -12.89 15.86
C GLN A 21 -0.72 -12.08 15.19
N SER A 22 -0.36 -12.44 13.96
CA SER A 22 0.64 -11.72 13.16
C SER A 22 0.24 -10.28 12.81
N LEU A 23 -1.06 -9.99 12.62
CA LEU A 23 -1.56 -8.62 12.46
C LEU A 23 -1.38 -7.82 13.75
N ILE A 24 -1.74 -8.43 14.90
CA ILE A 24 -1.60 -7.82 16.22
C ILE A 24 -0.12 -7.53 16.52
N ASP A 25 0.74 -8.51 16.31
CA ASP A 25 2.17 -8.42 16.65
C ASP A 25 2.91 -7.41 15.75
N LEU A 26 2.64 -7.40 14.43
CA LEU A 26 3.20 -6.40 13.52
C LEU A 26 2.77 -4.98 13.92
N THR A 27 1.50 -4.81 14.27
CA THR A 27 0.96 -3.52 14.69
C THR A 27 1.59 -3.05 16.00
N ARG A 28 1.69 -3.93 17.00
CA ARG A 28 2.37 -3.63 18.27
C ARG A 28 3.83 -3.27 18.07
N LEU A 29 4.54 -4.04 17.26
CA LEU A 29 5.93 -3.74 16.91
C LEU A 29 6.09 -2.33 16.35
N CYS A 30 5.21 -1.93 15.43
CA CYS A 30 5.22 -0.59 14.86
C CYS A 30 4.95 0.50 15.92
N ILE A 31 3.97 0.25 16.82
CA ILE A 31 3.65 1.17 17.91
C ILE A 31 4.82 1.32 18.88
N ASP A 32 5.44 0.21 19.32
CA ASP A 32 6.56 0.19 20.26
C ASP A 32 7.77 0.95 19.71
N HIS A 33 7.98 0.82 18.40
CA HIS A 33 9.04 1.55 17.70
C HIS A 33 8.63 2.97 17.25
N LYS A 34 7.39 3.42 17.49
CA LYS A 34 6.83 4.71 17.02
C LYS A 34 6.93 4.90 15.53
N VAL A 35 6.61 3.85 14.78
CA VAL A 35 6.60 3.82 13.31
C VAL A 35 5.15 3.78 12.82
N PRO A 36 4.69 4.76 12.03
CA PRO A 36 3.36 4.71 11.43
C PRO A 36 3.20 3.52 10.48
N ILE A 37 2.02 2.88 10.52
CA ILE A 37 1.66 1.78 9.62
C ILE A 37 0.27 2.00 9.03
N SER A 38 0.14 1.81 7.71
CA SER A 38 -1.12 1.89 6.97
C SER A 38 -1.67 0.48 6.77
N HIS A 39 -2.79 0.17 7.41
CA HIS A 39 -3.53 -1.08 7.22
C HIS A 39 -4.50 -0.94 6.05
N ALA A 40 -4.22 -1.68 4.98
CA ALA A 40 -5.04 -1.71 3.77
C ALA A 40 -6.12 -2.81 3.92
N VAL A 41 -7.35 -2.36 4.17
CA VAL A 41 -8.51 -3.18 4.50
C VAL A 41 -9.25 -3.61 3.23
N GLU A 42 -9.63 -4.88 3.15
CA GLU A 42 -10.56 -5.44 2.16
C GLU A 42 -12.01 -5.22 2.62
N PRO A 43 -12.74 -4.21 2.13
CA PRO A 43 -14.00 -3.79 2.75
C PRO A 43 -15.09 -4.87 2.80
N ALA A 44 -15.22 -5.66 1.72
CA ALA A 44 -16.26 -6.69 1.66
C ALA A 44 -15.96 -7.92 2.53
N ASN A 45 -14.71 -8.06 2.98
CA ASN A 45 -14.23 -9.23 3.71
C ASN A 45 -13.95 -8.93 5.18
N ILE A 46 -14.13 -7.67 5.64
CA ILE A 46 -13.82 -7.33 7.03
C ILE A 46 -14.93 -7.81 7.97
N THR A 47 -14.52 -8.39 9.09
CA THR A 47 -15.43 -8.84 10.17
C THR A 47 -15.56 -7.77 11.26
N PRO A 48 -16.63 -7.83 12.09
CA PRO A 48 -16.76 -6.95 13.25
C PRO A 48 -15.55 -7.04 14.20
N GLU A 49 -15.04 -8.24 14.48
CA GLU A 49 -13.87 -8.44 15.34
C GLU A 49 -12.65 -7.65 14.88
N VAL A 50 -12.29 -7.73 13.58
CA VAL A 50 -11.15 -7.02 13.02
C VAL A 50 -11.39 -5.51 12.96
N SER A 51 -12.61 -5.10 12.59
CA SER A 51 -12.94 -3.68 12.48
C SER A 51 -13.00 -2.98 13.83
N GLU A 52 -13.57 -3.61 14.86
CA GLU A 52 -13.60 -3.08 16.22
C GLU A 52 -12.18 -2.94 16.78
N TRP A 53 -11.35 -3.97 16.62
CA TRP A 53 -9.95 -3.90 17.01
C TRP A 53 -9.18 -2.76 16.28
N LEU A 54 -9.38 -2.60 14.96
CA LEU A 54 -8.76 -1.50 14.21
C LEU A 54 -9.23 -0.12 14.69
N ILE A 55 -10.52 0.02 14.99
CA ILE A 55 -11.09 1.26 15.54
C ILE A 55 -10.47 1.60 16.88
N ASP A 56 -10.35 0.61 17.76
CA ASP A 56 -9.81 0.81 19.10
C ASP A 56 -8.33 1.17 19.06
N ILE A 57 -7.52 0.45 18.29
CA ILE A 57 -6.09 0.75 18.19
C ILE A 57 -5.84 2.09 17.49
N LYS A 58 -6.68 2.45 16.47
CA LYS A 58 -6.62 3.77 15.81
C LYS A 58 -6.95 4.91 16.77
N LYS A 59 -7.93 4.75 17.64
CA LYS A 59 -8.27 5.76 18.66
C LYS A 59 -7.17 5.92 19.69
N GLN A 60 -6.50 4.83 20.09
CA GLN A 60 -5.38 4.87 21.04
C GLN A 60 -4.11 5.49 20.44
N PHE A 61 -3.84 5.24 19.17
CA PHE A 61 -2.61 5.64 18.46
C PHE A 61 -2.93 6.35 17.14
N PRO A 62 -3.60 7.52 17.17
CA PRO A 62 -4.16 8.17 15.98
C PRO A 62 -3.11 8.57 14.94
N ASP A 63 -1.86 8.83 15.36
CA ASP A 63 -0.78 9.24 14.47
C ASP A 63 0.06 8.05 13.95
N LEU A 64 -0.05 6.88 14.60
CA LEU A 64 0.71 5.68 14.22
C LEU A 64 -0.10 4.69 13.37
N ILE A 65 -1.40 4.67 13.54
CA ILE A 65 -2.29 3.75 12.81
C ILE A 65 -3.04 4.50 11.72
N GLU A 66 -2.91 4.05 10.49
CA GLU A 66 -3.67 4.55 9.35
C GLU A 66 -4.49 3.42 8.75
N ILE A 67 -5.77 3.67 8.47
CA ILE A 67 -6.70 2.71 7.86
C ILE A 67 -6.99 3.21 6.44
N ILE A 68 -6.75 2.37 5.43
CA ILE A 68 -6.92 2.68 4.00
C ILE A 68 -7.66 1.55 3.28
N GLN A 69 -8.16 1.79 2.09
CA GLN A 69 -8.93 0.80 1.34
C GLN A 69 -8.03 -0.06 0.44
N HIS A 70 -8.21 -1.40 0.52
CA HIS A 70 -7.58 -2.39 -0.36
C HIS A 70 -8.61 -3.04 -1.29
N GLY A 71 -8.79 -2.46 -2.46
CA GLY A 71 -9.80 -2.95 -3.40
C GLY A 71 -11.22 -2.97 -2.85
N TYR A 72 -11.96 -4.03 -3.15
CA TYR A 72 -13.30 -4.30 -2.65
C TYR A 72 -13.37 -5.65 -1.93
N ASN A 73 -13.18 -6.79 -2.65
CA ASN A 73 -13.34 -8.13 -2.12
C ASN A 73 -12.16 -9.07 -2.40
N HIS A 74 -11.10 -8.57 -3.02
CA HIS A 74 -9.89 -9.30 -3.41
C HIS A 74 -10.16 -10.53 -4.30
N ASN A 75 -11.33 -10.59 -4.96
CA ASN A 75 -11.77 -11.74 -5.77
C ASN A 75 -11.71 -13.09 -5.03
N LEU A 76 -11.93 -13.12 -3.71
CA LEU A 76 -11.87 -14.36 -2.94
C LEU A 76 -12.86 -15.41 -3.40
N ALA A 77 -13.97 -15.02 -4.03
CA ALA A 77 -14.94 -15.93 -4.63
C ALA A 77 -14.43 -16.57 -5.94
N ASN A 78 -13.34 -16.07 -6.53
CA ASN A 78 -12.74 -16.57 -7.76
C ASN A 78 -11.20 -16.54 -7.68
N PRO A 79 -10.59 -17.41 -6.86
CA PRO A 79 -9.17 -17.35 -6.51
C PRO A 79 -8.21 -17.58 -7.68
N ASP A 80 -8.67 -18.21 -8.76
CA ASP A 80 -7.87 -18.40 -9.98
C ASP A 80 -7.67 -17.10 -10.76
N GLN A 81 -8.56 -16.13 -10.55
CA GLN A 81 -8.48 -14.81 -11.19
C GLN A 81 -7.67 -13.84 -10.33
N LYS A 82 -6.34 -13.87 -10.46
CA LYS A 82 -5.40 -12.96 -9.77
C LYS A 82 -5.49 -11.52 -10.30
N MET A 83 -6.70 -10.97 -10.36
CA MET A 83 -6.99 -9.62 -10.84
C MET A 83 -8.37 -9.20 -10.34
N GLU A 84 -8.43 -8.17 -9.52
CA GLU A 84 -9.72 -7.57 -9.11
C GLU A 84 -10.06 -6.37 -9.99
N PHE A 85 -9.08 -5.55 -10.32
CA PHE A 85 -9.24 -4.36 -11.17
C PHE A 85 -8.36 -4.45 -12.42
N GLY A 86 -8.80 -3.79 -13.50
CA GLY A 86 -8.04 -3.79 -14.75
C GLY A 86 -8.55 -4.80 -15.77
N GLY A 87 -7.64 -5.34 -16.60
CA GLY A 87 -8.01 -6.25 -17.69
C GLY A 87 -9.06 -5.65 -18.63
N ASN A 88 -10.06 -6.45 -18.96
CA ASN A 88 -11.17 -6.06 -19.83
C ASN A 88 -12.37 -5.47 -19.08
N ARG A 89 -12.26 -5.28 -17.75
CA ARG A 89 -13.34 -4.69 -16.94
C ARG A 89 -13.57 -3.23 -17.33
N GLY A 90 -14.85 -2.90 -17.55
CA GLY A 90 -15.30 -1.56 -17.90
C GLY A 90 -15.26 -0.59 -16.71
N TYR A 91 -15.52 0.70 -17.02
CA TYR A 91 -15.55 1.75 -16.00
C TYR A 91 -16.63 1.50 -14.95
N GLN A 92 -17.88 1.21 -15.38
CA GLN A 92 -19.02 1.12 -14.46
C GLN A 92 -18.85 -0.01 -13.44
N GLU A 93 -18.42 -1.19 -13.88
CA GLU A 93 -18.17 -2.33 -12.98
C GLU A 93 -17.14 -1.99 -11.90
N GLN A 94 -16.04 -1.36 -12.30
CA GLN A 94 -14.97 -1.00 -11.38
C GLN A 94 -15.38 0.16 -10.45
N TYR A 95 -16.13 1.14 -10.98
CA TYR A 95 -16.68 2.24 -10.19
C TYR A 95 -17.62 1.71 -9.11
N ASP A 96 -18.53 0.79 -9.46
CA ASP A 96 -19.51 0.24 -8.53
C ASP A 96 -18.83 -0.56 -7.40
N ASP A 97 -17.81 -1.36 -7.72
CA ASP A 97 -17.09 -2.12 -6.71
C ASP A 97 -16.28 -1.20 -5.78
N ILE A 98 -15.56 -0.21 -6.33
CA ILE A 98 -14.80 0.76 -5.51
C ILE A 98 -15.75 1.55 -4.61
N LYS A 99 -16.90 1.99 -5.15
CA LYS A 99 -17.92 2.72 -4.42
C LYS A 99 -18.53 1.88 -3.29
N LYS A 100 -18.90 0.63 -3.55
CA LYS A 100 -19.37 -0.29 -2.50
C LYS A 100 -18.34 -0.43 -1.38
N GLY A 101 -17.06 -0.58 -1.74
CA GLY A 101 -15.97 -0.60 -0.77
C GLY A 101 -15.91 0.68 0.06
N GLN A 102 -15.97 1.85 -0.59
CA GLN A 102 -15.97 3.15 0.07
C GLN A 102 -17.16 3.33 1.03
N GLU A 103 -18.36 2.90 0.62
CA GLU A 103 -19.56 2.92 1.45
C GLU A 103 -19.42 2.06 2.72
N ILE A 104 -18.78 0.87 2.58
CA ILE A 104 -18.46 0.02 3.73
C ILE A 104 -17.42 0.70 4.64
N MET A 105 -16.35 1.25 4.08
CA MET A 105 -15.33 1.97 4.86
C MET A 105 -15.95 3.14 5.63
N ASN A 106 -16.81 3.92 5.00
CA ASN A 106 -17.51 5.03 5.65
C ASN A 106 -18.46 4.56 6.77
N ARG A 107 -19.21 3.47 6.54
CA ARG A 107 -20.13 2.92 7.52
C ARG A 107 -19.41 2.33 8.74
N VAL A 108 -18.29 1.62 8.52
CA VAL A 108 -17.56 0.88 9.56
C VAL A 108 -16.64 1.82 10.34
N PHE A 109 -15.84 2.61 9.63
CA PHE A 109 -14.75 3.40 10.23
C PHE A 109 -15.07 4.90 10.37
N GLY A 110 -16.14 5.40 9.72
CA GLY A 110 -16.49 6.81 9.75
C GLY A 110 -15.35 7.72 9.29
N ASN A 111 -14.90 8.61 10.16
CA ASN A 111 -13.79 9.54 9.91
C ASN A 111 -12.41 8.99 10.33
N LEU A 112 -12.32 7.72 10.72
CA LEU A 112 -11.06 7.11 11.17
C LEU A 112 -10.23 6.53 10.02
N TRP A 113 -10.79 6.37 8.82
CA TRP A 113 -10.07 5.91 7.64
C TRP A 113 -9.69 7.07 6.71
N GLU A 114 -8.67 6.85 5.91
CA GLU A 114 -8.19 7.82 4.92
C GLU A 114 -8.59 7.37 3.50
N PRO A 115 -9.08 8.27 2.63
CA PRO A 115 -9.46 7.95 1.26
C PRO A 115 -8.20 7.76 0.38
N ILE A 116 -7.48 6.71 0.68
CA ILE A 116 -6.30 6.21 -0.02
C ILE A 116 -6.63 4.82 -0.54
N PHE A 117 -6.38 4.58 -1.82
CA PHE A 117 -6.72 3.31 -2.47
C PHE A 117 -5.48 2.49 -2.81
N THR A 118 -5.53 1.20 -2.52
CA THR A 118 -4.52 0.23 -2.91
C THR A 118 -5.13 -0.88 -3.77
N PHE A 119 -4.31 -1.48 -4.61
CA PHE A 119 -4.78 -2.40 -5.65
C PHE A 119 -4.46 -3.85 -5.28
N PRO A 120 -5.47 -4.73 -5.05
CA PRO A 120 -5.26 -6.16 -5.00
C PRO A 120 -4.50 -6.67 -6.22
N TYR A 121 -3.56 -7.58 -6.00
CA TYR A 121 -2.64 -8.09 -7.05
C TYR A 121 -1.81 -7.01 -7.77
N GLY A 122 -1.91 -5.74 -7.39
CA GLY A 122 -1.26 -4.61 -8.08
C GLY A 122 -1.80 -4.35 -9.49
N THR A 123 -3.02 -4.80 -9.81
CA THR A 123 -3.64 -4.67 -11.14
C THR A 123 -4.64 -3.51 -11.21
N PHE A 124 -4.63 -2.77 -12.29
CA PHE A 124 -5.57 -1.68 -12.60
C PHE A 124 -5.45 -1.27 -14.08
N ASN A 125 -6.43 -0.56 -14.61
CA ASN A 125 -6.41 0.08 -15.93
C ASN A 125 -6.84 1.56 -15.82
N THR A 126 -6.99 2.26 -16.94
CA THR A 126 -7.41 3.67 -16.97
C THR A 126 -8.82 3.87 -16.41
N HIS A 127 -9.72 2.89 -16.58
CA HIS A 127 -11.07 2.92 -16.01
C HIS A 127 -11.04 2.86 -14.48
N THR A 128 -10.16 2.05 -13.90
CA THR A 128 -9.94 2.00 -12.44
C THR A 128 -9.49 3.36 -11.92
N LEU A 129 -8.49 3.99 -12.58
CA LEU A 129 -7.97 5.29 -12.16
C LEU A 129 -9.03 6.38 -12.23
N LYS A 130 -9.85 6.37 -13.30
CA LYS A 130 -10.95 7.31 -13.46
C LYS A 130 -12.01 7.13 -12.36
N ALA A 131 -12.38 5.89 -12.04
CA ALA A 131 -13.33 5.60 -10.97
C ALA A 131 -12.85 6.09 -9.60
N ILE A 132 -11.56 5.88 -9.28
CA ILE A 132 -10.92 6.37 -8.05
C ILE A 132 -10.96 7.90 -7.98
N ASP A 133 -10.67 8.60 -9.09
CA ASP A 133 -10.72 10.07 -9.14
C ASP A 133 -12.13 10.61 -8.97
N ASP A 134 -13.11 10.02 -9.67
CA ASP A 134 -14.52 10.41 -9.60
C ASP A 134 -15.13 10.18 -8.20
N LEU A 135 -14.62 9.19 -7.45
CA LEU A 135 -15.01 8.89 -6.07
C LEU A 135 -14.26 9.72 -5.01
N GLY A 136 -13.35 10.60 -5.44
CA GLY A 136 -12.72 11.59 -4.57
C GLY A 136 -11.61 11.06 -3.67
N TYR A 137 -10.95 9.97 -4.03
CA TYR A 137 -9.76 9.51 -3.31
C TYR A 137 -8.64 10.54 -3.40
N LYS A 138 -7.91 10.72 -2.29
CA LYS A 138 -6.79 11.68 -2.20
C LYS A 138 -5.48 11.11 -2.74
N ALA A 139 -5.30 9.80 -2.62
CA ALA A 139 -4.11 9.12 -3.13
C ALA A 139 -4.41 7.68 -3.56
N ILE A 140 -3.51 7.18 -4.41
CA ILE A 140 -3.37 5.74 -4.67
C ILE A 140 -2.00 5.27 -4.21
N SER A 141 -1.93 4.01 -3.76
CA SER A 141 -0.66 3.37 -3.43
C SER A 141 -0.50 2.10 -4.26
N SER A 142 0.37 2.18 -5.27
CA SER A 142 0.69 1.08 -6.18
C SER A 142 2.09 0.49 -5.88
N LYS A 143 2.70 -0.21 -6.83
CA LYS A 143 4.09 -0.72 -6.73
C LYS A 143 4.98 -0.06 -7.78
N ILE A 144 6.19 0.34 -7.40
CA ILE A 144 7.22 0.85 -8.31
C ILE A 144 8.50 0.04 -8.14
N LYS A 145 9.22 -0.19 -9.26
CA LYS A 145 10.57 -0.76 -9.25
C LYS A 145 11.52 0.20 -9.95
N PHE A 146 12.61 0.56 -9.28
CA PHE A 146 13.63 1.48 -9.82
C PHE A 146 14.70 0.78 -10.67
N THR A 147 14.31 -0.26 -11.44
CA THR A 147 15.19 -0.87 -12.45
C THR A 147 15.46 0.11 -13.59
N TYR A 148 16.60 0.00 -14.28
CA TYR A 148 16.95 0.87 -15.41
C TYR A 148 15.83 0.95 -16.46
N LYS A 149 15.31 -0.21 -16.92
CA LYS A 149 14.20 -0.27 -17.88
C LYS A 149 12.91 0.36 -17.34
N GLY A 150 12.60 0.14 -16.06
CA GLY A 150 11.43 0.72 -15.39
C GLY A 150 11.51 2.24 -15.31
N ARG A 151 12.68 2.75 -14.97
CA ARG A 151 12.94 4.20 -14.87
C ARG A 151 12.83 4.89 -16.22
N LEU A 152 13.48 4.35 -17.26
CA LEU A 152 13.39 4.89 -18.61
C LEU A 152 11.94 4.93 -19.10
N LYS A 153 11.21 3.85 -18.93
CA LYS A 153 9.79 3.75 -19.26
C LYS A 153 8.96 4.81 -18.52
N ASN A 154 9.12 4.92 -17.20
CA ASN A 154 8.37 5.90 -16.41
C ASN A 154 8.74 7.33 -16.80
N CYS A 155 10.00 7.63 -17.06
CA CYS A 155 10.45 8.95 -17.52
C CYS A 155 9.78 9.33 -18.85
N LEU A 156 9.85 8.46 -19.86
CA LEU A 156 9.21 8.69 -21.15
C LEU A 156 7.69 8.80 -21.05
N GLY A 157 7.06 7.90 -20.28
CA GLY A 157 5.60 7.92 -20.08
C GLY A 157 5.12 9.19 -19.38
N ARG A 158 5.85 9.66 -18.36
CA ARG A 158 5.56 10.93 -17.67
C ARG A 158 5.71 12.14 -18.59
N LEU A 159 6.79 12.19 -19.40
CA LEU A 159 7.00 13.25 -20.38
C LEU A 159 5.83 13.30 -21.39
N MET A 160 5.33 12.15 -21.81
CA MET A 160 4.21 12.01 -22.73
C MET A 160 2.83 12.08 -22.05
N ARG A 161 2.76 12.25 -20.74
CA ARG A 161 1.53 12.25 -19.93
C ARG A 161 0.65 11.00 -20.18
N LYS A 162 1.25 9.81 -20.24
CA LYS A 162 0.56 8.55 -20.51
C LYS A 162 0.36 7.73 -19.24
N ASP A 163 -0.77 7.03 -19.13
CA ASP A 163 -1.00 6.01 -18.09
C ASP A 163 -0.35 4.67 -18.45
N VAL A 164 -0.23 4.40 -19.74
CA VAL A 164 0.35 3.17 -20.28
C VAL A 164 1.29 3.50 -21.42
N LEU A 165 2.46 2.86 -21.46
CA LEU A 165 3.41 2.92 -22.54
C LEU A 165 3.91 1.51 -22.88
N LEU A 166 3.81 1.11 -24.15
CA LEU A 166 4.16 -0.24 -24.63
C LEU A 166 3.49 -1.36 -23.79
N GLY A 167 2.19 -1.22 -23.53
CA GLY A 167 1.42 -2.18 -22.75
C GLY A 167 1.76 -2.25 -21.25
N LYS A 168 2.65 -1.38 -20.75
CA LYS A 168 3.06 -1.34 -19.34
C LYS A 168 2.64 -0.04 -18.68
N LYS A 169 2.12 -0.15 -17.46
CA LYS A 169 1.69 0.99 -16.63
C LYS A 169 2.85 1.95 -16.36
N ILE A 170 2.55 3.24 -16.41
CA ILE A 170 3.44 4.31 -15.97
C ILE A 170 3.12 4.63 -14.51
N ASN A 171 4.15 4.73 -13.70
CA ASN A 171 4.03 5.11 -12.29
C ASN A 171 4.47 6.57 -12.13
N TYR A 172 3.68 7.36 -11.38
CA TYR A 172 3.91 8.79 -11.15
C TYR A 172 4.40 9.10 -9.73
N HIS A 173 4.72 8.08 -8.93
CA HIS A 173 5.27 8.27 -7.58
C HIS A 173 6.46 9.24 -7.55
N PRO A 174 6.49 10.22 -6.65
CA PRO A 174 5.52 10.52 -5.59
C PRO A 174 4.58 11.70 -5.95
N ASP A 175 4.26 11.89 -7.21
CA ASP A 175 3.60 13.09 -7.72
C ASP A 175 2.09 12.89 -7.97
N VAL A 176 1.42 13.99 -8.29
CA VAL A 176 0.06 13.96 -8.84
C VAL A 176 0.10 13.40 -10.26
N ARG A 177 -0.77 12.43 -10.53
CA ARG A 177 -0.89 11.84 -11.86
C ARG A 177 -1.60 12.82 -12.81
N PRO A 178 -1.05 13.16 -13.99
CA PRO A 178 -1.66 14.10 -14.92
C PRO A 178 -3.07 13.69 -15.33
N GLY A 179 -4.02 14.61 -15.21
CA GLY A 179 -5.44 14.38 -15.55
C GLY A 179 -6.26 13.81 -14.40
N TYR A 180 -5.65 13.60 -13.23
CA TYR A 180 -6.32 13.15 -12.01
C TYR A 180 -6.01 14.09 -10.84
N LYS A 181 -6.85 14.03 -9.78
CA LYS A 181 -6.70 14.87 -8.57
C LYS A 181 -5.89 14.19 -7.48
N PHE A 182 -5.79 12.86 -7.49
CA PHE A 182 -5.06 12.08 -6.50
C PHE A 182 -3.55 12.07 -6.74
N ARG A 183 -2.79 11.90 -5.64
CA ARG A 183 -1.35 11.62 -5.70
C ARG A 183 -1.08 10.12 -5.81
N GLU A 184 0.05 9.74 -6.37
CA GLU A 184 0.50 8.34 -6.40
C GLU A 184 1.68 8.14 -5.45
N ILE A 185 1.44 7.45 -4.33
CA ILE A 185 2.43 7.12 -3.29
C ILE A 185 2.67 5.62 -3.29
N SER A 186 3.66 5.15 -4.04
CA SER A 186 3.87 3.72 -4.32
C SER A 186 4.88 3.07 -3.39
N VAL A 187 4.65 1.79 -3.07
CA VAL A 187 5.65 0.97 -2.38
C VAL A 187 6.76 0.58 -3.36
N SER A 188 8.01 0.59 -2.89
CA SER A 188 9.20 0.32 -3.68
C SER A 188 10.10 -0.76 -3.09
N ALA A 189 9.86 -1.16 -1.84
CA ALA A 189 10.49 -2.28 -1.17
C ALA A 189 9.45 -3.28 -0.69
N ASN A 190 9.81 -4.56 -0.63
CA ASN A 190 8.93 -5.65 -0.21
C ASN A 190 9.74 -6.66 0.61
N LEU A 191 9.13 -7.21 1.66
CA LEU A 191 9.72 -8.28 2.45
C LEU A 191 9.64 -9.62 1.74
N ILE A 192 8.55 -9.87 1.00
CA ILE A 192 8.28 -11.16 0.37
C ILE A 192 9.00 -11.25 -0.99
N LYS A 193 9.83 -12.29 -1.13
CA LYS A 193 10.53 -12.65 -2.36
C LYS A 193 9.64 -13.48 -3.28
N LYS A 194 8.95 -14.48 -2.70
CA LYS A 194 8.08 -15.41 -3.43
C LYS A 194 7.01 -15.96 -2.51
N TYR A 195 5.77 -15.99 -2.97
CA TYR A 195 4.70 -16.70 -2.30
C TYR A 195 4.78 -18.19 -2.63
N SER A 196 4.75 -19.06 -1.62
CA SER A 196 4.87 -20.51 -1.73
C SER A 196 3.61 -21.28 -1.30
N GLY A 197 2.60 -20.58 -0.75
CA GLY A 197 1.32 -21.13 -0.31
C GLY A 197 0.34 -20.03 0.09
N GLU A 198 -0.77 -20.42 0.74
CA GLU A 198 -1.80 -19.46 1.17
C GLU A 198 -1.34 -18.57 2.33
N SER A 199 -0.44 -19.07 3.19
CA SER A 199 0.12 -18.37 4.34
C SER A 199 1.64 -18.53 4.45
N THR A 200 2.30 -19.07 3.43
CA THR A 200 3.76 -19.29 3.42
C THR A 200 4.43 -18.50 2.32
N ALA A 201 5.57 -17.91 2.62
CA ALA A 201 6.36 -17.15 1.65
C ALA A 201 7.85 -17.21 1.97
N ASP A 202 8.67 -17.17 0.93
CA ASP A 202 10.09 -16.91 1.06
C ASP A 202 10.31 -15.41 1.23
N HIS A 203 11.11 -15.02 2.20
CA HIS A 203 11.41 -13.61 2.45
C HIS A 203 12.80 -13.24 1.94
N TYR A 204 12.97 -11.96 1.68
CA TYR A 204 14.28 -11.40 1.44
C TYR A 204 15.07 -11.34 2.76
N ALA A 205 16.40 -11.54 2.68
CA ALA A 205 17.26 -11.24 3.80
C ALA A 205 17.29 -9.72 4.07
N GLN A 206 17.64 -9.32 5.30
CA GLN A 206 17.67 -7.91 5.70
C GLN A 206 18.51 -7.06 4.72
N GLU A 207 19.68 -7.52 4.31
CA GLU A 207 20.54 -6.79 3.38
C GLU A 207 19.93 -6.64 1.99
N GLU A 208 19.20 -7.65 1.50
CA GLU A 208 18.46 -7.56 0.23
C GLU A 208 17.34 -6.50 0.31
N ILE A 209 16.66 -6.39 1.47
CA ILE A 209 15.63 -5.37 1.71
C ILE A 209 16.28 -3.97 1.78
N MET A 210 17.38 -3.84 2.52
CA MET A 210 18.12 -2.59 2.62
C MET A 210 18.63 -2.12 1.24
N GLU A 211 19.09 -3.03 0.38
CA GLU A 211 19.48 -2.67 -1.00
C GLU A 211 18.29 -2.20 -1.85
N GLN A 212 17.09 -2.78 -1.68
CA GLN A 212 15.87 -2.25 -2.32
C GLN A 212 15.59 -0.81 -1.86
N ILE A 213 15.73 -0.53 -0.56
CA ILE A 213 15.52 0.79 0.06
C ILE A 213 16.58 1.78 -0.43
N ARG A 214 17.86 1.42 -0.36
CA ARG A 214 18.97 2.26 -0.82
C ARG A 214 18.88 2.54 -2.33
N THR A 215 18.50 1.54 -3.13
CA THR A 215 18.24 1.74 -4.57
C THR A 215 17.08 2.71 -4.80
N SER A 216 16.00 2.58 -4.06
CA SER A 216 14.85 3.51 -4.13
C SER A 216 15.26 4.92 -3.72
N SER A 217 16.04 5.06 -2.63
CA SER A 217 16.46 6.34 -2.06
C SER A 217 17.39 7.17 -2.97
N ARG A 218 18.00 6.54 -3.97
CA ARG A 218 18.75 7.24 -5.04
C ARG A 218 17.84 7.94 -6.04
N HIS A 219 16.53 7.66 -6.03
CA HIS A 219 15.58 8.10 -7.05
C HIS A 219 14.35 8.81 -6.50
N THR A 220 14.08 8.67 -5.22
CA THR A 220 12.97 9.31 -4.53
C THR A 220 13.31 9.53 -3.06
N ASN A 221 12.73 10.56 -2.47
CA ASN A 221 12.82 10.80 -1.03
C ASN A 221 11.68 10.10 -0.24
N ILE A 222 10.75 9.44 -0.92
CA ILE A 222 9.61 8.73 -0.32
C ILE A 222 9.71 7.26 -0.71
N ILE A 223 9.90 6.39 0.27
CA ILE A 223 10.11 4.95 0.08
C ILE A 223 9.00 4.21 0.81
N GLY A 224 8.23 3.42 0.09
CA GLY A 224 7.20 2.59 0.68
C GLY A 224 7.66 1.15 0.88
N MET A 225 7.42 0.62 2.07
CA MET A 225 7.63 -0.79 2.39
C MET A 225 6.30 -1.53 2.44
N LEU A 226 6.25 -2.67 1.74
CA LEU A 226 5.06 -3.52 1.68
C LEU A 226 5.20 -4.69 2.63
N PHE A 227 4.18 -4.85 3.45
CA PHE A 227 3.96 -5.97 4.36
C PHE A 227 2.69 -6.73 3.97
N HIS A 228 2.66 -8.02 4.31
CA HIS A 228 1.46 -8.84 4.33
C HIS A 228 1.53 -9.66 5.63
N HIS A 229 0.84 -9.21 6.67
CA HIS A 229 0.93 -9.79 8.03
C HIS A 229 0.73 -11.32 8.05
N ARG A 230 -0.14 -11.86 7.19
CA ARG A 230 -0.43 -13.30 7.08
C ARG A 230 0.80 -14.18 6.78
N PHE A 231 1.88 -13.56 6.30
CA PHE A 231 3.15 -14.23 5.98
C PHE A 231 4.28 -13.75 6.90
N HIS A 232 3.93 -13.21 8.08
CA HIS A 232 4.90 -12.46 8.89
C HIS A 232 5.29 -13.11 10.22
N GLU A 233 4.69 -14.27 10.60
CA GLU A 233 4.93 -14.90 11.90
C GLU A 233 6.42 -15.07 12.24
N ASP A 234 7.24 -15.51 11.30
CA ASP A 234 8.66 -15.79 11.51
C ASP A 234 9.57 -14.55 11.33
N TYR A 235 9.01 -13.37 11.00
CA TYR A 235 9.80 -12.21 10.54
C TYR A 235 9.63 -10.95 11.38
N LEU A 236 9.01 -11.04 12.55
CA LEU A 236 8.90 -9.91 13.49
C LEU A 236 10.28 -9.39 13.89
N LYS A 237 11.22 -10.32 14.20
CA LYS A 237 12.59 -9.94 14.55
C LYS A 237 13.28 -9.23 13.37
N LEU A 238 13.16 -9.75 12.15
CA LEU A 238 13.72 -9.11 10.96
C LEU A 238 13.16 -7.69 10.79
N THR A 239 11.86 -7.50 11.03
CA THR A 239 11.22 -6.18 10.94
C THR A 239 11.73 -5.24 12.03
N ALA A 240 11.90 -5.71 13.27
CA ALA A 240 12.47 -4.91 14.36
C ALA A 240 13.90 -4.49 14.05
N ASP A 241 14.75 -5.43 13.62
CA ASP A 241 16.15 -5.16 13.24
C ASP A 241 16.23 -4.18 12.06
N LEU A 242 15.31 -4.31 11.08
CA LEU A 242 15.22 -3.40 9.95
C LEU A 242 14.83 -1.98 10.38
N ILE A 243 13.84 -1.84 11.27
CA ILE A 243 13.46 -0.53 11.83
C ILE A 243 14.64 0.12 12.55
N GLY A 244 15.40 -0.65 13.35
CA GLY A 244 16.61 -0.18 14.00
C GLY A 244 17.63 0.36 13.00
N THR A 245 17.98 -0.45 11.99
CA THR A 245 18.93 -0.07 10.93
C THR A 245 18.48 1.19 10.18
N LEU A 246 17.18 1.32 9.88
CA LEU A 246 16.64 2.48 9.17
C LEU A 246 16.75 3.76 10.02
N LYS A 247 16.56 3.66 11.33
CA LYS A 247 16.76 4.80 12.26
C LYS A 247 18.22 5.22 12.33
N ASP A 248 19.12 4.23 12.38
CA ASP A 248 20.57 4.47 12.42
C ASP A 248 21.09 5.10 11.11
N GLU A 249 20.46 4.79 9.97
CA GLU A 249 20.75 5.41 8.65
C GLU A 249 19.99 6.74 8.41
N ASP A 250 19.41 7.36 9.46
CA ASP A 250 18.71 8.67 9.44
C ASP A 250 17.48 8.73 8.52
N TYR A 251 16.80 7.59 8.31
CA TYR A 251 15.49 7.59 7.70
C TYR A 251 14.42 8.03 8.71
N SER A 252 13.42 8.75 8.23
CA SER A 252 12.27 9.14 9.05
C SER A 252 11.03 8.40 8.60
N PHE A 253 10.20 8.03 9.56
CA PHE A 253 8.95 7.34 9.29
C PHE A 253 7.79 8.33 9.21
N SER A 254 6.83 8.07 8.33
CA SER A 254 5.64 8.90 8.13
C SER A 254 4.46 8.04 7.67
N SER A 255 3.23 8.47 7.91
CA SER A 255 2.05 7.87 7.30
C SER A 255 1.86 8.35 5.85
N ILE A 256 1.06 7.65 5.04
CA ILE A 256 0.74 8.12 3.70
C ILE A 256 -0.05 9.43 3.78
N ARG A 257 -0.94 9.57 4.76
CA ARG A 257 -1.71 10.80 5.02
C ARG A 257 -0.80 12.02 5.18
N GLU A 258 0.25 11.90 6.02
CA GLU A 258 1.20 13.01 6.24
C GLU A 258 2.01 13.34 4.99
N ILE A 259 2.34 12.33 4.17
CA ILE A 259 3.09 12.51 2.92
C ILE A 259 2.26 13.28 1.87
N ILE A 260 0.94 13.11 1.86
CA ILE A 260 0.06 13.74 0.86
C ILE A 260 -0.45 15.14 1.26
N GLN A 261 -0.33 15.52 2.51
CA GLN A 261 -0.61 16.89 3.01
C GLN A 261 0.50 17.86 2.56
#